data_cbc4a42cca86fb8f2cbecc1021f333db
#
_entry.id   cbc4a42cca86fb8f2cbecc1021f333db
#
_cell.length_a   1.000
_cell.length_b   1.000
_cell.length_c   1.000
_cell.angle_alpha   90.00
_cell.angle_beta   90.00
_cell.angle_gamma   90.00
#
_symmetry.space_group_name_H-M   'P 1'
#
loop_
_entity.id
_entity.type
_entity.pdbx_description
1 polymer ?
#
loop_
_entity_poly.entity_id
_entity_poly.type
_entity_poly.pdbx_seq_one_letter_code
_entity_poly.pdbx_strand_id
1 'polypeptide(L)'
;LVHGKPMWDTLHVDLPLLPDGDMRHRTVVNKRFGKPSVTDFRLIGSCGGYSWIEAKPKTGRTHQIRVHLAENGFSIVCDPLYSGNQKPLRLSELKRNWHGDEDSEKPLLSRLALHAYKISFTHPKTGECLTLCAPYPKDMEATRKQLAKIFKVDPIEDETE
;
A
#
# COMPACT_ATOMS: atom_id res chain seq x y z
N LEU A 1 -1.21 -2.30 -1.50
CA LEU A 1 -1.18 -3.66 -0.99
C LEU A 1 -0.25 -3.73 0.21
N VAL A 2 -0.71 -4.28 1.32
CA VAL A 2 0.04 -4.40 2.58
C VAL A 2 0.10 -5.85 3.05
N HIS A 3 1.07 -6.13 3.93
CA HIS A 3 1.12 -7.38 4.70
C HIS A 3 0.12 -7.32 5.86
N GLY A 4 -0.50 -8.45 6.17
CA GLY A 4 -1.40 -8.61 7.30
C GLY A 4 -2.87 -8.40 6.96
N LYS A 5 -3.71 -8.66 7.97
CA LYS A 5 -5.17 -8.50 7.90
C LYS A 5 -5.63 -7.55 9.00
N PRO A 6 -5.97 -6.29 8.66
CA PRO A 6 -6.52 -5.35 9.62
C PRO A 6 -7.81 -5.86 10.26
N MET A 7 -8.02 -5.54 11.52
CA MET A 7 -9.27 -5.80 12.26
C MET A 7 -10.18 -4.56 12.30
N TRP A 8 -9.84 -3.54 11.51
CA TRP A 8 -10.59 -2.30 11.38
C TRP A 8 -11.05 -2.12 9.93
N ASP A 9 -12.21 -1.49 9.73
CA ASP A 9 -12.69 -1.09 8.40
C ASP A 9 -12.11 0.27 8.00
N THR A 10 -11.95 1.17 8.99
CA THR A 10 -11.31 2.49 8.80
C THR A 10 -10.32 2.76 9.93
N LEU A 11 -9.26 3.50 9.61
CA LEU A 11 -8.24 3.93 10.57
C LEU A 11 -7.84 5.38 10.30
N HIS A 12 -7.97 6.23 11.30
CA HIS A 12 -7.45 7.59 11.28
C HIS A 12 -6.09 7.64 11.96
N VAL A 13 -5.06 8.10 11.24
CA VAL A 13 -3.69 8.22 11.77
C VAL A 13 -3.28 9.68 11.78
N ASP A 14 -3.05 10.21 12.97
CA ASP A 14 -2.48 11.54 13.24
C ASP A 14 -1.16 11.36 13.99
N LEU A 15 -0.09 11.14 13.24
CA LEU A 15 1.26 10.93 13.80
C LEU A 15 2.24 11.87 13.10
N PRO A 16 2.88 12.78 13.84
CA PRO A 16 3.81 13.74 13.26
C PRO A 16 5.08 13.07 12.75
N LEU A 17 5.53 13.49 11.58
CA LEU A 17 6.62 12.86 10.84
C LEU A 17 7.84 13.77 10.71
N LEU A 18 9.00 13.21 10.95
CA LEU A 18 10.31 13.83 10.81
C LEU A 18 11.08 13.13 9.69
N PRO A 19 11.33 13.79 8.53
CA PRO A 19 12.22 13.28 7.51
C PRO A 19 13.64 13.17 8.04
N ASP A 20 14.42 12.22 7.52
CA ASP A 20 15.81 12.01 7.93
C ASP A 20 15.96 11.82 9.47
N GLY A 21 14.99 11.13 10.05
CA GLY A 21 14.82 11.05 11.49
C GLY A 21 15.59 9.92 12.17
N ASP A 22 16.27 9.05 11.42
CA ASP A 22 17.09 7.97 11.95
C ASP A 22 18.40 7.77 11.15
N MET A 23 19.26 6.89 11.63
CA MET A 23 20.56 6.58 11.01
C MET A 23 20.48 5.97 9.60
N ARG A 24 19.31 5.56 9.17
CA ARG A 24 19.03 5.08 7.80
C ARG A 24 18.44 6.17 6.91
N HIS A 25 18.43 7.40 7.36
CA HIS A 25 17.84 8.55 6.66
C HIS A 25 16.36 8.34 6.28
N ARG A 26 15.61 7.60 7.13
CA ARG A 26 14.18 7.35 6.95
C ARG A 26 13.35 8.46 7.59
N THR A 27 12.15 8.63 7.11
CA THR A 27 11.11 9.37 7.84
C THR A 27 10.62 8.52 9.01
N VAL A 28 10.52 9.12 10.18
CA VAL A 28 10.07 8.45 11.42
C VAL A 28 8.97 9.26 12.12
N VAL A 29 8.18 8.59 12.95
CA VAL A 29 7.27 9.28 13.86
C VAL A 29 8.09 9.98 14.94
N ASN A 30 7.90 11.29 15.10
CA ASN A 30 8.57 12.07 16.13
C ASN A 30 7.63 13.13 16.71
N LYS A 31 7.15 12.92 17.91
CA LYS A 31 6.17 13.80 18.57
C LYS A 31 6.74 15.17 18.93
N ARG A 32 8.06 15.30 19.05
CA ARG A 32 8.72 16.56 19.48
C ARG A 32 9.09 17.45 18.30
N PHE A 33 9.62 16.86 17.22
CA PHE A 33 10.19 17.60 16.10
C PHE A 33 9.50 17.29 14.77
N GLY A 34 8.60 16.31 14.72
CA GLY A 34 7.86 15.93 13.53
C GLY A 34 6.86 17.00 13.12
N LYS A 35 6.61 17.08 11.82
CA LYS A 35 5.56 17.94 11.26
C LYS A 35 4.21 17.22 11.33
N PRO A 36 3.11 17.92 11.65
CA PRO A 36 1.77 17.35 11.66
C PRO A 36 1.48 16.58 10.36
N SER A 37 1.00 15.38 10.49
CA SER A 37 0.77 14.47 9.37
C SER A 37 -0.44 13.60 9.64
N VAL A 38 -1.43 13.66 8.75
CA VAL A 38 -2.71 12.97 8.90
C VAL A 38 -3.02 12.15 7.65
N THR A 39 -3.39 10.89 7.88
CA THR A 39 -3.86 9.98 6.83
C THR A 39 -5.08 9.21 7.30
N ASP A 40 -6.13 9.17 6.48
CA ASP A 40 -7.26 8.28 6.68
C ASP A 40 -7.04 7.02 5.82
N PHE A 41 -7.24 5.86 6.41
CA PHE A 41 -7.18 4.57 5.74
C PHE A 41 -8.54 3.88 5.76
N ARG A 42 -8.87 3.16 4.70
CA ARG A 42 -10.04 2.29 4.58
C ARG A 42 -9.59 0.93 4.07
N LEU A 43 -9.99 -0.13 4.74
CA LEU A 43 -9.81 -1.49 4.25
C LEU A 43 -10.76 -1.71 3.07
N ILE A 44 -10.21 -2.09 1.92
CA ILE A 44 -10.98 -2.51 0.75
C ILE A 44 -11.31 -4.00 0.88
N GLY A 45 -10.31 -4.83 1.13
CA GLY A 45 -10.49 -6.25 1.38
C GLY A 45 -9.19 -6.96 1.69
N SER A 46 -9.29 -8.22 2.10
CA SER A 46 -8.15 -9.03 2.52
C SER A 46 -8.21 -10.44 1.95
N CYS A 47 -7.07 -10.97 1.54
CA CYS A 47 -6.93 -12.37 1.15
C CYS A 47 -5.51 -12.87 1.40
N GLY A 48 -5.37 -14.09 1.87
CA GLY A 48 -4.09 -14.80 1.98
C GLY A 48 -3.00 -14.11 2.80
N GLY A 49 -3.36 -13.35 3.84
CA GLY A 49 -2.40 -12.62 4.66
C GLY A 49 -1.97 -11.27 4.05
N TYR A 50 -2.65 -10.83 3.00
CA TYR A 50 -2.48 -9.52 2.36
C TYR A 50 -3.77 -8.73 2.42
N SER A 51 -3.67 -7.40 2.39
CA SER A 51 -4.83 -6.52 2.36
C SER A 51 -4.66 -5.38 1.37
N TRP A 52 -5.77 -5.06 0.69
CA TRP A 52 -5.91 -3.87 -0.12
C TRP A 52 -6.44 -2.74 0.76
N ILE A 53 -5.73 -1.62 0.80
CA ILE A 53 -6.07 -0.46 1.64
C ILE A 53 -6.09 0.78 0.77
N GLU A 54 -7.17 1.54 0.85
CA GLU A 54 -7.24 2.90 0.34
C GLU A 54 -6.60 3.84 1.37
N ALA A 55 -5.74 4.74 0.92
CA ALA A 55 -5.12 5.76 1.75
C ALA A 55 -5.51 7.16 1.23
N LYS A 56 -6.05 8.00 2.11
CA LYS A 56 -6.40 9.40 1.86
C LYS A 56 -5.53 10.32 2.73
N PRO A 57 -4.33 10.70 2.26
CA PRO A 57 -3.47 11.61 3.00
C PRO A 57 -4.09 13.01 2.99
N LYS A 58 -4.23 13.62 4.18
CA LYS A 58 -4.66 15.01 4.36
C LYS A 58 -3.50 15.99 4.29
N THR A 59 -2.29 15.48 4.49
CA THR A 59 -1.01 16.19 4.38
C THR A 59 -0.10 15.42 3.42
N GLY A 60 0.99 16.01 2.98
CA GLY A 60 1.92 15.41 2.00
C GLY A 60 3.36 15.36 2.51
N ARG A 61 3.63 14.64 3.62
CA ARG A 61 4.99 14.50 4.14
C ARG A 61 5.73 13.35 3.46
N THR A 62 7.04 13.45 3.45
CA THR A 62 7.91 12.41 2.88
C THR A 62 7.55 11.04 3.45
N HIS A 63 7.32 10.07 2.58
CA HIS A 63 6.95 8.69 2.92
C HIS A 63 5.73 8.52 3.86
N GLN A 64 4.86 9.52 3.94
CA GLN A 64 3.80 9.58 4.94
C GLN A 64 2.93 8.31 5.02
N ILE A 65 2.37 7.85 3.89
CA ILE A 65 1.54 6.65 3.84
C ILE A 65 2.33 5.42 4.29
N ARG A 66 3.58 5.30 3.84
CA ARG A 66 4.47 4.17 4.15
C ARG A 66 4.76 4.07 5.64
N VAL A 67 5.12 5.20 6.28
CA VAL A 67 5.42 5.26 7.71
C VAL A 67 4.16 5.02 8.53
N HIS A 68 3.06 5.70 8.21
CA HIS A 68 1.80 5.54 8.94
C HIS A 68 1.30 4.10 8.93
N LEU A 69 1.38 3.40 7.80
CA LEU A 69 1.00 1.98 7.72
C LEU A 69 1.96 1.09 8.50
N ALA A 70 3.27 1.30 8.38
CA ALA A 70 4.27 0.50 9.09
C ALA A 70 4.16 0.65 10.61
N GLU A 71 3.96 1.86 11.12
CA GLU A 71 3.75 2.14 12.55
C GLU A 71 2.48 1.46 13.12
N ASN A 72 1.49 1.21 12.27
CA ASN A 72 0.28 0.48 12.64
C ASN A 72 0.35 -1.04 12.35
N GLY A 73 1.53 -1.56 12.00
CA GLY A 73 1.77 -2.99 11.79
C GLY A 73 1.41 -3.52 10.40
N PHE A 74 1.12 -2.64 9.43
CA PHE A 74 0.71 -3.01 8.07
C PHE A 74 1.68 -2.46 7.03
N SER A 75 2.92 -2.93 7.01
CA SER A 75 3.90 -2.46 6.04
C SER A 75 3.48 -2.76 4.60
N ILE A 76 3.80 -1.85 3.68
CA ILE A 76 3.51 -2.04 2.26
C ILE A 76 4.37 -3.15 1.68
N VAL A 77 3.79 -3.98 0.83
CA VAL A 77 4.49 -5.07 0.14
C VAL A 77 5.61 -4.51 -0.73
N CYS A 78 6.77 -5.14 -0.68
CA CYS A 78 8.00 -4.73 -1.37
C CYS A 78 8.48 -3.32 -0.99
N ASP A 79 8.19 -2.84 0.22
CA ASP A 79 8.75 -1.57 0.70
C ASP A 79 10.20 -1.78 1.16
N PRO A 80 11.20 -1.16 0.51
CA PRO A 80 12.60 -1.40 0.84
C PRO A 80 13.05 -0.75 2.14
N LEU A 81 12.26 0.18 2.71
CA LEU A 81 12.66 0.95 3.89
C LEU A 81 11.87 0.60 5.14
N TYR A 82 10.57 0.32 5.02
CA TYR A 82 9.65 0.18 6.15
C TYR A 82 9.09 -1.23 6.29
N SER A 83 9.27 -2.11 5.31
CA SER A 83 8.98 -3.54 5.44
C SER A 83 10.18 -4.28 6.01
N GLY A 84 9.94 -5.18 6.95
CA GLY A 84 10.97 -6.10 7.43
C GLY A 84 11.40 -7.13 6.38
N ASN A 85 10.61 -7.32 5.34
CA ASN A 85 10.87 -8.20 4.22
C ASN A 85 10.96 -7.40 2.90
N GLN A 86 12.18 -7.19 2.45
CA GLN A 86 12.48 -6.44 1.22
C GLN A 86 12.40 -7.28 -0.06
N LYS A 87 11.97 -8.55 0.04
CA LYS A 87 11.95 -9.47 -1.10
C LYS A 87 10.82 -9.14 -2.06
N PRO A 88 11.03 -9.35 -3.36
CA PRO A 88 9.95 -9.35 -4.34
C PRO A 88 8.90 -10.41 -4.00
N LEU A 89 7.64 -10.11 -4.25
CA LEU A 89 6.55 -11.07 -4.07
C LEU A 89 6.56 -12.07 -5.23
N ARG A 90 6.64 -13.36 -4.93
CA ARG A 90 6.71 -14.44 -5.90
C ARG A 90 5.50 -15.38 -5.77
N LEU A 91 5.17 -16.05 -6.86
CA LEU A 91 4.07 -17.02 -6.88
C LEU A 91 4.40 -18.24 -6.02
N SER A 92 5.67 -18.65 -5.96
CA SER A 92 6.17 -19.71 -5.09
C SER A 92 5.90 -19.46 -3.60
N GLU A 93 5.93 -18.20 -3.16
CA GLU A 93 5.63 -17.82 -1.78
C GLU A 93 4.11 -17.87 -1.46
N LEU A 94 3.26 -17.74 -2.48
CA LEU A 94 1.81 -17.71 -2.32
C LEU A 94 1.17 -19.08 -2.49
N LYS A 95 1.73 -19.92 -3.37
CA LYS A 95 1.12 -21.17 -3.79
C LYS A 95 1.80 -22.36 -3.10
N ARG A 96 1.08 -23.03 -2.20
CA ARG A 96 1.56 -24.15 -1.38
C ARG A 96 2.22 -25.30 -2.18
N ASN A 97 1.70 -25.60 -3.38
CA ASN A 97 2.20 -26.64 -4.27
C ASN A 97 2.69 -26.02 -5.58
N TRP A 98 3.63 -25.10 -5.48
CA TRP A 98 4.26 -24.53 -6.65
C TRP A 98 5.36 -25.52 -7.16
N HIS A 99 5.39 -25.80 -8.46
CA HIS A 99 6.29 -26.76 -9.09
C HIS A 99 7.12 -26.13 -10.22
N GLY A 100 7.27 -24.80 -10.20
CA GLY A 100 8.12 -24.12 -11.17
C GLY A 100 9.61 -24.24 -10.83
N ASP A 101 10.45 -23.63 -11.64
CA ASP A 101 11.87 -23.46 -11.42
C ASP A 101 12.14 -22.14 -10.70
N GLU A 102 12.68 -22.21 -9.49
CA GLU A 102 12.94 -21.03 -8.62
C GLU A 102 13.95 -20.07 -9.27
N ASP A 103 14.93 -20.58 -10.03
CA ASP A 103 15.98 -19.77 -10.65
C ASP A 103 15.45 -18.93 -11.81
N SER A 104 14.41 -19.39 -12.48
CA SER A 104 13.76 -18.71 -13.61
C SER A 104 12.47 -17.97 -13.25
N GLU A 105 12.03 -18.06 -11.99
CA GLU A 105 10.78 -17.45 -11.55
C GLU A 105 10.82 -15.92 -11.57
N LYS A 106 9.95 -15.33 -12.38
CA LYS A 106 9.75 -13.88 -12.38
C LYS A 106 8.83 -13.46 -11.21
N PRO A 107 9.19 -12.43 -10.45
CA PRO A 107 8.33 -11.95 -9.38
C PRO A 107 7.01 -11.40 -9.92
N LEU A 108 5.93 -11.61 -9.17
CA LEU A 108 4.64 -10.98 -9.41
C LEU A 108 4.72 -9.47 -9.17
N LEU A 109 5.43 -9.09 -8.11
CA LEU A 109 5.64 -7.70 -7.71
C LEU A 109 7.05 -7.55 -7.15
N SER A 110 7.81 -6.56 -7.66
CA SER A 110 9.19 -6.30 -7.25
C SER A 110 9.44 -4.85 -6.82
N ARG A 111 8.43 -4.01 -6.87
CA ARG A 111 8.47 -2.61 -6.46
C ARG A 111 7.46 -2.32 -5.36
N LEU A 112 7.62 -1.22 -4.66
CA LEU A 112 6.69 -0.72 -3.67
C LEU A 112 5.24 -0.82 -4.17
N ALA A 113 4.41 -1.58 -3.45
CA ALA A 113 3.00 -1.83 -3.79
C ALA A 113 2.10 -0.65 -3.41
N LEU A 114 2.48 0.54 -3.85
CA LEU A 114 1.75 1.80 -3.68
C LEU A 114 1.46 2.43 -5.03
N HIS A 115 0.20 2.84 -5.24
CA HIS A 115 -0.27 3.41 -6.48
C HIS A 115 -1.15 4.63 -6.21
N ALA A 116 -0.90 5.73 -6.92
CA ALA A 116 -1.76 6.91 -6.91
C ALA A 116 -2.99 6.65 -7.81
N TYR A 117 -4.04 6.08 -7.20
CA TYR A 117 -5.22 5.61 -7.92
C TYR A 117 -6.17 6.72 -8.36
N LYS A 118 -6.40 7.71 -7.47
CA LYS A 118 -7.41 8.76 -7.69
C LYS A 118 -6.91 10.09 -7.16
N ILE A 119 -7.17 11.15 -7.92
CA ILE A 119 -6.95 12.53 -7.49
C ILE A 119 -8.17 13.38 -7.85
N SER A 120 -8.58 14.27 -6.94
CA SER A 120 -9.59 15.28 -7.20
C SER A 120 -9.02 16.65 -6.87
N PHE A 121 -9.23 17.62 -7.77
CA PHE A 121 -8.76 19.00 -7.59
C PHE A 121 -9.64 19.98 -8.36
N THR A 122 -9.59 21.23 -7.93
CA THR A 122 -10.27 22.32 -8.65
C THR A 122 -9.35 22.84 -9.77
N HIS A 123 -9.86 22.84 -11.00
CA HIS A 123 -9.11 23.33 -12.15
C HIS A 123 -8.81 24.83 -11.99
N PRO A 124 -7.57 25.29 -12.07
CA PRO A 124 -7.18 26.65 -11.68
C PRO A 124 -7.73 27.75 -12.59
N LYS A 125 -8.09 27.43 -13.84
CA LYS A 125 -8.66 28.41 -14.78
C LYS A 125 -10.18 28.37 -14.83
N THR A 126 -10.80 27.18 -14.80
CA THR A 126 -12.24 27.03 -15.00
C THR A 126 -13.02 26.99 -13.68
N GLY A 127 -12.38 26.70 -12.55
CA GLY A 127 -13.02 26.50 -11.26
C GLY A 127 -13.80 25.18 -11.12
N GLU A 128 -13.78 24.33 -12.15
CA GLU A 128 -14.46 23.04 -12.14
C GLU A 128 -13.71 22.02 -11.26
N CYS A 129 -14.47 21.20 -10.52
CA CYS A 129 -13.90 20.07 -9.80
C CYS A 129 -13.66 18.92 -10.77
N LEU A 130 -12.39 18.54 -10.93
CA LEU A 130 -11.96 17.42 -11.76
C LEU A 130 -11.57 16.23 -10.88
N THR A 131 -12.01 15.06 -11.29
CA THR A 131 -11.59 13.79 -10.68
C THR A 131 -10.96 12.89 -11.75
N LEU A 132 -9.71 12.50 -11.52
CA LEU A 132 -8.95 11.63 -12.40
C LEU A 132 -8.66 10.32 -11.68
N CYS A 133 -8.87 9.20 -12.38
CA CYS A 133 -8.53 7.87 -11.90
C CYS A 133 -7.48 7.23 -12.81
N ALA A 134 -6.47 6.60 -12.22
CA ALA A 134 -5.47 5.81 -12.91
C ALA A 134 -5.73 4.33 -12.64
N PRO A 135 -5.91 3.48 -13.66
CA PRO A 135 -6.12 2.05 -13.44
C PRO A 135 -4.92 1.43 -12.74
N TYR A 136 -5.11 0.29 -12.10
CA TYR A 136 -4.00 -0.42 -11.47
C TYR A 136 -2.93 -0.78 -12.50
N PRO A 137 -1.63 -0.60 -12.16
CA PRO A 137 -0.54 -1.07 -13.00
C PRO A 137 -0.62 -2.59 -13.21
N LYS A 138 -0.11 -3.05 -14.36
CA LYS A 138 -0.19 -4.46 -14.77
C LYS A 138 0.31 -5.45 -13.71
N ASP A 139 1.38 -5.11 -13.01
CA ASP A 139 1.97 -5.92 -11.96
C ASP A 139 1.07 -6.03 -10.71
N MET A 140 0.44 -4.93 -10.28
CA MET A 140 -0.51 -4.94 -9.17
C MET A 140 -1.80 -5.69 -9.55
N GLU A 141 -2.31 -5.48 -10.75
CA GLU A 141 -3.49 -6.19 -11.25
C GLU A 141 -3.22 -7.71 -11.43
N ALA A 142 -2.05 -8.08 -11.92
CA ALA A 142 -1.64 -9.48 -11.99
C ALA A 142 -1.53 -10.12 -10.60
N THR A 143 -0.96 -9.39 -9.63
CA THR A 143 -0.86 -9.84 -8.24
C THR A 143 -2.25 -10.05 -7.64
N ARG A 144 -3.18 -9.10 -7.81
CA ARG A 144 -4.57 -9.21 -7.37
C ARG A 144 -5.23 -10.48 -7.90
N LYS A 145 -5.16 -10.70 -9.22
CA LYS A 145 -5.75 -11.88 -9.89
C LYS A 145 -5.16 -13.19 -9.38
N GLN A 146 -3.85 -13.24 -9.12
CA GLN A 146 -3.22 -14.44 -8.56
C GLN A 146 -3.66 -14.69 -7.13
N LEU A 147 -3.72 -13.66 -6.29
CA LEU A 147 -4.23 -13.77 -4.93
C LEU A 147 -5.69 -14.26 -4.92
N ALA A 148 -6.56 -13.65 -5.73
CA ALA A 148 -7.95 -14.07 -5.85
C ALA A 148 -8.10 -15.53 -6.32
N LYS A 149 -7.29 -15.96 -7.29
CA LYS A 149 -7.28 -17.33 -7.79
C LYS A 149 -6.84 -18.34 -6.73
N ILE A 150 -5.80 -18.02 -5.96
CA ILE A 150 -5.22 -18.93 -4.95
C ILE A 150 -6.13 -19.03 -3.73
N PHE A 151 -6.61 -17.90 -3.22
CA PHE A 151 -7.37 -17.83 -1.98
C PHE A 151 -8.88 -17.83 -2.15
N LYS A 152 -9.38 -17.82 -3.42
CA LYS A 152 -10.81 -17.85 -3.77
C LYS A 152 -11.60 -16.64 -3.24
N VAL A 153 -10.94 -15.53 -3.01
CA VAL A 153 -11.52 -14.25 -2.57
C VAL A 153 -10.83 -13.13 -3.32
N ASP A 154 -11.58 -12.33 -4.06
CA ASP A 154 -11.07 -11.10 -4.66
C ASP A 154 -11.11 -9.97 -3.63
N PRO A 155 -9.98 -9.37 -3.29
CA PRO A 155 -9.95 -8.32 -2.26
C PRO A 155 -10.60 -6.99 -2.71
N ILE A 156 -11.03 -6.87 -3.96
CA ILE A 156 -11.59 -5.61 -4.53
C ILE A 156 -13.00 -5.83 -5.14
N GLU A 157 -13.62 -6.98 -4.94
CA GLU A 157 -14.88 -7.35 -5.61
C GLU A 157 -16.06 -6.41 -5.30
N ASP A 158 -16.00 -5.65 -4.20
CA ASP A 158 -17.11 -4.79 -3.74
C ASP A 158 -16.99 -3.31 -4.19
N GLU A 159 -16.04 -2.93 -5.06
CA GLU A 159 -15.89 -1.53 -5.52
C GLU A 159 -16.56 -1.22 -6.86
N THR A 160 -17.36 -2.13 -7.43
CA THR A 160 -18.10 -1.87 -8.67
C THR A 160 -19.57 -1.53 -8.38
N GLU A 161 -19.82 -0.33 -7.82
CA GLU A 161 -21.06 0.45 -7.98
C GLU A 161 -20.76 1.93 -8.18
#